data_82ade1830ce1f44fca57023a6cd711d9
#
_entry.id   82ade1830ce1f44fca57023a6cd711d9
#
_cell.length_a   1.000
_cell.length_b   1.000
_cell.length_c   1.000
_cell.angle_alpha   90.00
_cell.angle_beta   90.00
_cell.angle_gamma   90.00
#
_symmetry.space_group_name_H-M   'P 1'
#
loop_
_entity.id
_entity.type
_entity.pdbx_description
1 polymer ?
#
loop_
_entity_poly.entity_id
_entity_poly.type
_entity_poly.pdbx_seq_one_letter_code
_entity_poly.pdbx_strand_id
1 'polypeptide(L)'
;MLIADGDFRYELRRAGELIAVETETLAWGRIHGIRRPASGSNVYEVEAELDDAGLVRRVAVSYSRGPFTRNATYESADNFLRGSVGAGGSHNDLTTKLGRYGEVDADLVIFRALTIAHIRERKQTRWTGRVAAIDPSTLVAATSKQSCRQRGNDSHLWIYEPRMGDSEEIEIDDAGVVRRRRDSRGIETVLVS
;
A
#
# COMPACT_ATOMS: atom_id res chain seq x y z
N MET A 1 -11.54 -4.34 -13.95
CA MET A 1 -11.06 -3.86 -12.64
C MET A 1 -10.27 -4.98 -12.00
N LEU A 2 -9.11 -4.69 -11.40
CA LEU A 2 -8.16 -5.69 -10.92
C LEU A 2 -8.52 -6.28 -9.55
N ILE A 3 -9.24 -5.51 -8.73
CA ILE A 3 -9.75 -5.88 -7.41
C ILE A 3 -11.22 -5.48 -7.36
N ALA A 4 -12.05 -6.23 -6.66
CA ALA A 4 -13.46 -5.89 -6.46
C ALA A 4 -13.61 -4.60 -5.65
N ASP A 5 -14.56 -3.75 -6.05
CA ASP A 5 -14.98 -2.60 -5.23
C ASP A 5 -15.57 -3.10 -3.90
N GLY A 6 -15.29 -2.39 -2.82
CA GLY A 6 -15.78 -2.75 -1.49
C GLY A 6 -15.17 -1.93 -0.37
N ASP A 7 -15.71 -2.16 0.80
CA ASP A 7 -15.17 -1.67 2.06
C ASP A 7 -14.51 -2.85 2.79
N PHE A 8 -13.30 -2.63 3.24
CA PHE A 8 -12.48 -3.65 3.89
C PHE A 8 -12.02 -3.15 5.25
N ARG A 9 -12.10 -3.99 6.24
CA ARG A 9 -11.56 -3.71 7.57
C ARG A 9 -10.60 -4.79 7.99
N TYR A 10 -9.39 -4.38 8.32
CA TYR A 10 -8.33 -5.26 8.77
C TYR A 10 -7.95 -5.00 10.23
N GLU A 11 -7.66 -6.05 10.96
CA GLU A 11 -7.02 -5.97 12.27
C GLU A 11 -5.54 -6.36 12.14
N LEU A 12 -4.67 -5.48 12.64
CA LEU A 12 -3.24 -5.73 12.72
C LEU A 12 -2.92 -6.18 14.13
N ARG A 13 -2.35 -7.39 14.25
CA ARG A 13 -2.06 -8.03 15.53
C ARG A 13 -0.58 -8.41 15.61
N ARG A 14 0.00 -8.32 16.80
CA ARG A 14 1.32 -8.86 17.12
C ARG A 14 1.18 -9.77 18.34
N ALA A 15 1.64 -11.03 18.24
CA ALA A 15 1.47 -12.04 19.27
C ALA A 15 0.02 -12.17 19.81
N GLY A 16 -0.99 -11.97 18.92
CA GLY A 16 -2.40 -12.01 19.27
C GLY A 16 -2.99 -10.68 19.77
N GLU A 17 -2.18 -9.73 20.19
CA GLU A 17 -2.65 -8.41 20.65
C GLU A 17 -2.96 -7.48 19.46
N LEU A 18 -4.09 -6.78 19.52
CA LEU A 18 -4.47 -5.77 18.54
C LEU A 18 -3.54 -4.56 18.68
N ILE A 19 -2.83 -4.24 17.60
CA ILE A 19 -1.91 -3.08 17.56
C ILE A 19 -2.44 -1.94 16.68
N ALA A 20 -3.25 -2.24 15.67
CA ALA A 20 -3.89 -1.24 14.82
C ALA A 20 -5.13 -1.81 14.13
N VAL A 21 -5.98 -0.91 13.65
CA VAL A 21 -7.06 -1.20 12.70
C VAL A 21 -6.81 -0.40 11.43
N GLU A 22 -7.00 -1.05 10.30
CA GLU A 22 -6.96 -0.44 8.97
C GLU A 22 -8.33 -0.60 8.32
N THR A 23 -8.88 0.50 7.80
CA THR A 23 -10.10 0.48 7.01
C THR A 23 -9.78 1.02 5.62
N GLU A 24 -10.24 0.33 4.60
CA GLU A 24 -9.99 0.65 3.21
C GLU A 24 -11.29 0.60 2.42
N THR A 25 -11.49 1.56 1.55
CA THR A 25 -12.58 1.59 0.57
C THR A 25 -11.95 1.65 -0.82
N LEU A 26 -12.38 0.78 -1.71
CA LEU A 26 -12.13 0.87 -3.15
C LEU A 26 -13.45 1.04 -3.86
N ALA A 27 -13.60 2.15 -4.57
CA ALA A 27 -14.80 2.42 -5.35
C ALA A 27 -14.45 3.24 -6.61
N TRP A 28 -14.79 2.70 -7.77
CA TRP A 28 -14.65 3.38 -9.08
C TRP A 28 -13.25 3.96 -9.34
N GLY A 29 -12.22 3.19 -9.01
CA GLY A 29 -10.83 3.62 -9.18
C GLY A 29 -10.34 4.63 -8.15
N ARG A 30 -11.05 4.81 -7.05
CA ARG A 30 -10.62 5.60 -5.91
C ARG A 30 -10.39 4.73 -4.70
N ILE A 31 -9.31 4.98 -4.01
CA ILE A 31 -8.94 4.34 -2.76
C ILE A 31 -9.01 5.38 -1.65
N HIS A 32 -9.65 5.02 -0.55
CA HIS A 32 -9.52 5.73 0.72
C HIS A 32 -9.15 4.72 1.79
N GLY A 33 -8.07 4.94 2.50
CA GLY A 33 -7.58 4.02 3.52
C GLY A 33 -7.11 4.76 4.76
N ILE A 34 -7.46 4.24 5.93
CA ILE A 34 -7.10 4.81 7.22
C ILE A 34 -6.56 3.73 8.13
N ARG A 35 -5.35 3.95 8.68
CA ARG A 35 -4.77 3.11 9.72
C ARG A 35 -4.74 3.88 11.05
N ARG A 36 -5.34 3.28 12.08
CA ARG A 36 -5.35 3.80 13.45
C ARG A 36 -4.71 2.80 14.39
N PRO A 37 -3.75 3.18 15.24
CA PRO A 37 -3.24 2.30 16.28
C PRO A 37 -4.34 1.99 17.30
N ALA A 38 -4.26 0.83 17.94
CA ALA A 38 -5.18 0.43 19.00
C ALA A 38 -5.05 1.32 20.25
N SER A 39 -3.87 1.92 20.43
CA SER A 39 -3.57 2.88 21.50
C SER A 39 -2.87 4.12 20.94
N GLY A 40 -3.25 5.30 21.43
CA GLY A 40 -2.70 6.58 20.96
C GLY A 40 -3.56 7.28 19.91
N SER A 41 -3.10 8.46 19.48
CA SER A 41 -3.86 9.37 18.60
C SER A 41 -3.28 9.49 17.19
N ASN A 42 -2.34 8.61 16.84
CA ASN A 42 -1.72 8.66 15.52
C ASN A 42 -2.71 8.15 14.47
N VAL A 43 -2.85 8.87 13.36
CA VAL A 43 -3.68 8.44 12.22
C VAL A 43 -2.84 8.56 10.96
N TYR A 44 -2.80 7.49 10.18
CA TYR A 44 -2.27 7.48 8.82
C TYR A 44 -3.43 7.32 7.86
N GLU A 45 -3.54 8.22 6.91
CA GLU A 45 -4.64 8.25 5.95
C GLU A 45 -4.10 8.40 4.54
N VAL A 46 -4.70 7.71 3.61
CA VAL A 46 -4.34 7.68 2.20
C VAL A 46 -5.59 7.85 1.35
N GLU A 47 -5.52 8.74 0.39
CA GLU A 47 -6.46 8.84 -0.72
C GLU A 47 -5.69 8.62 -2.01
N ALA A 48 -6.18 7.77 -2.90
CA ALA A 48 -5.55 7.57 -4.21
C ALA A 48 -6.59 7.49 -5.33
N GLU A 49 -6.17 7.93 -6.51
CA GLU A 49 -6.91 7.78 -7.76
C GLU A 49 -6.13 6.86 -8.68
N LEU A 50 -6.82 5.87 -9.25
CA LEU A 50 -6.28 4.94 -10.22
C LEU A 50 -6.67 5.38 -11.62
N ASP A 51 -5.81 5.09 -12.60
CA ASP A 51 -6.15 5.18 -14.00
C ASP A 51 -6.94 3.94 -14.48
N ASP A 52 -7.30 3.90 -15.75
CA ASP A 52 -8.06 2.80 -16.37
C ASP A 52 -7.28 1.47 -16.35
N ALA A 53 -5.96 1.51 -16.22
CA ALA A 53 -5.10 0.33 -16.06
C ALA A 53 -4.95 -0.11 -14.61
N GLY A 54 -5.56 0.61 -13.64
CA GLY A 54 -5.45 0.35 -12.21
C GLY A 54 -4.14 0.82 -11.59
N LEU A 55 -3.38 1.69 -12.28
CA LEU A 55 -2.15 2.28 -11.73
C LEU A 55 -2.48 3.58 -11.00
N VAL A 56 -1.73 3.87 -9.96
CA VAL A 56 -1.91 5.09 -9.17
C VAL A 56 -1.54 6.31 -10.00
N ARG A 57 -2.55 7.14 -10.32
CA ARG A 57 -2.39 8.43 -10.98
C ARG A 57 -2.09 9.54 -10.00
N ARG A 58 -2.77 9.53 -8.85
CA ARG A 58 -2.61 10.51 -7.79
C ARG A 58 -2.69 9.83 -6.45
N VAL A 59 -1.89 10.26 -5.49
CA VAL A 59 -1.99 9.81 -4.11
C VAL A 59 -1.76 10.98 -3.16
N ALA A 60 -2.65 11.14 -2.21
CA ALA A 60 -2.53 12.06 -1.08
C ALA A 60 -2.38 11.21 0.18
N VAL A 61 -1.44 11.57 1.02
CA VAL A 61 -1.18 10.89 2.29
C VAL A 61 -1.13 11.90 3.41
N SER A 62 -1.66 11.55 4.55
CA SER A 62 -1.55 12.34 5.76
C SER A 62 -1.13 11.49 6.95
N TYR A 63 -0.36 12.10 7.84
CA TYR A 63 -0.01 11.52 9.12
C TYR A 63 -0.25 12.55 10.22
N SER A 64 -1.14 12.23 11.14
CA SER A 64 -1.50 13.07 12.27
C SER A 64 -1.04 12.44 13.58
N ARG A 65 -0.49 13.26 14.48
CA ARG A 65 -0.13 12.89 15.84
C ARG A 65 -0.51 14.03 16.80
N GLY A 66 -1.63 13.88 17.50
CA GLY A 66 -2.19 14.97 18.30
C GLY A 66 -2.48 16.19 17.43
N PRO A 67 -1.97 17.39 17.77
CA PRO A 67 -2.20 18.61 16.99
C PRO A 67 -1.32 18.72 15.73
N PHE A 68 -0.35 17.82 15.56
CA PHE A 68 0.59 17.86 14.42
C PHE A 68 0.06 17.04 13.27
N THR A 69 -0.02 17.65 12.09
CA THR A 69 -0.35 16.95 10.84
C THR A 69 0.71 17.24 9.79
N ARG A 70 1.15 16.20 9.09
CA ARG A 70 1.91 16.28 7.85
C ARG A 70 1.05 15.81 6.71
N ASN A 71 1.22 16.40 5.56
CA ASN A 71 0.53 16.02 4.35
C ASN A 71 1.53 15.91 3.20
N ALA A 72 1.29 14.97 2.30
CA ALA A 72 1.97 14.91 1.03
C ALA A 72 0.96 14.60 -0.06
N THR A 73 1.19 15.17 -1.24
CA THR A 73 0.40 14.85 -2.44
C THR A 73 1.38 14.60 -3.57
N TYR A 74 1.12 13.52 -4.30
CA TYR A 74 1.93 13.09 -5.42
C TYR A 74 1.06 12.81 -6.63
N GLU A 75 1.60 13.10 -7.81
CA GLU A 75 1.00 12.78 -9.10
C GLU A 75 2.00 11.99 -9.95
N SER A 76 1.49 10.99 -10.64
CA SER A 76 2.24 10.14 -11.54
C SER A 76 2.23 10.73 -12.95
N ALA A 77 3.40 11.06 -13.50
CA ALA A 77 3.58 11.53 -14.86
C ALA A 77 4.95 11.13 -15.40
N ASP A 78 5.03 10.73 -16.68
CA ASP A 78 6.28 10.47 -17.40
C ASP A 78 7.24 9.49 -16.66
N ASN A 79 6.73 8.44 -16.04
CA ASN A 79 7.47 7.51 -15.20
C ASN A 79 8.11 8.12 -13.94
N PHE A 80 7.55 9.21 -13.46
CA PHE A 80 7.92 9.83 -12.18
C PHE A 80 6.69 10.02 -11.30
N LEU A 81 6.89 9.90 -10.02
CA LEU A 81 5.98 10.36 -8.99
C LEU A 81 6.51 11.72 -8.50
N ARG A 82 5.77 12.78 -8.75
CA ARG A 82 6.15 14.16 -8.39
C ARG A 82 5.15 14.71 -7.40
N GLY A 83 5.64 15.42 -6.42
CA GLY A 83 4.76 16.03 -5.43
C GLY A 83 5.53 16.78 -4.36
N SER A 84 4.84 17.10 -3.28
CA SER A 84 5.41 17.83 -2.16
C SER A 84 4.99 17.23 -0.83
N VAL A 85 5.87 17.33 0.15
CA VAL A 85 5.61 17.01 1.55
C VAL A 85 5.59 18.31 2.34
N GLY A 86 4.56 18.51 3.13
CA GLY A 86 4.39 19.72 3.93
C GLY A 86 4.10 19.44 5.40
N ALA A 87 4.58 20.33 6.26
CA ALA A 87 4.23 20.40 7.68
C ALA A 87 4.31 21.86 8.13
N GLY A 88 3.28 22.36 8.81
CA GLY A 88 3.33 23.69 9.41
C GLY A 88 3.58 24.86 8.44
N GLY A 89 3.15 24.75 7.16
CA GLY A 89 3.32 25.79 6.14
C GLY A 89 4.62 25.72 5.32
N SER A 90 5.51 24.77 5.63
CA SER A 90 6.70 24.48 4.81
C SER A 90 6.41 23.35 3.83
N HIS A 91 6.88 23.46 2.58
CA HIS A 91 6.75 22.42 1.56
C HIS A 91 8.12 22.11 0.94
N ASN A 92 8.36 20.82 0.72
CA ASN A 92 9.53 20.34 0.00
C ASN A 92 9.08 19.55 -1.23
N ASP A 93 9.50 19.97 -2.40
CA ASP A 93 9.21 19.30 -3.66
C ASP A 93 10.06 18.03 -3.77
N LEU A 94 9.43 16.95 -4.19
CA LEU A 94 10.03 15.64 -4.33
C LEU A 94 9.73 15.07 -5.72
N THR A 95 10.71 14.39 -6.28
CA THR A 95 10.56 13.63 -7.52
C THR A 95 11.16 12.25 -7.34
N THR A 96 10.35 11.22 -7.53
CA THR A 96 10.75 9.82 -7.38
C THR A 96 10.48 9.07 -8.69
N LYS A 97 11.48 8.35 -9.19
CA LYS A 97 11.35 7.57 -10.41
C LYS A 97 10.50 6.34 -10.14
N LEU A 98 9.45 6.17 -10.93
CA LEU A 98 8.62 4.97 -10.95
C LEU A 98 9.36 3.81 -11.66
N GLY A 99 8.96 2.60 -11.34
CA GLY A 99 9.35 1.41 -12.09
C GLY A 99 8.68 1.36 -13.46
N ARG A 100 8.98 0.29 -14.21
CA ARG A 100 8.46 0.09 -15.57
C ARG A 100 6.93 0.12 -15.65
N TYR A 101 6.26 -0.25 -14.58
CA TYR A 101 4.81 -0.40 -14.53
C TYR A 101 4.13 0.67 -13.68
N GLY A 102 4.86 1.68 -13.20
CA GLY A 102 4.27 2.81 -12.49
C GLY A 102 3.71 2.50 -11.10
N GLU A 103 4.20 1.40 -10.47
CA GLU A 103 3.67 1.01 -9.17
C GLU A 103 4.04 2.01 -8.07
N VAL A 104 3.04 2.32 -7.23
CA VAL A 104 3.16 3.10 -6.00
C VAL A 104 2.75 2.24 -4.82
N ASP A 105 3.43 2.37 -3.70
CA ASP A 105 3.14 1.68 -2.46
C ASP A 105 3.04 2.71 -1.32
N ALA A 106 1.84 2.89 -0.80
CA ALA A 106 1.55 3.76 0.32
C ALA A 106 1.35 2.99 1.64
N ASP A 107 1.96 1.82 1.76
CA ASP A 107 2.02 0.98 2.98
C ASP A 107 0.67 0.51 3.56
N LEU A 108 -0.41 0.56 2.78
CA LEU A 108 -1.69 -0.07 3.12
C LEU A 108 -1.84 -1.43 2.43
N VAL A 109 -2.73 -2.27 2.95
CA VAL A 109 -2.95 -3.64 2.44
C VAL A 109 -3.37 -3.62 0.98
N ILE A 110 -4.23 -2.69 0.58
CA ILE A 110 -4.75 -2.58 -0.79
C ILE A 110 -3.65 -2.35 -1.85
N PHE A 111 -2.54 -1.69 -1.53
CA PHE A 111 -1.44 -1.50 -2.48
C PHE A 111 -0.68 -2.81 -2.76
N ARG A 112 -0.62 -3.72 -1.76
CA ARG A 112 -0.12 -5.10 -1.97
C ARG A 112 -1.05 -5.89 -2.88
N ALA A 113 -2.36 -5.77 -2.64
CA ALA A 113 -3.39 -6.39 -3.47
C ALA A 113 -3.30 -5.92 -4.92
N LEU A 114 -3.17 -4.60 -5.17
CA LEU A 114 -3.00 -4.04 -6.52
C LEU A 114 -1.76 -4.60 -7.23
N THR A 115 -0.62 -4.67 -6.54
CA THR A 115 0.61 -5.23 -7.11
C THR A 115 0.41 -6.69 -7.52
N ILE A 116 -0.19 -7.51 -6.66
CA ILE A 116 -0.47 -8.93 -6.96
C ILE A 116 -1.46 -9.05 -8.12
N ALA A 117 -2.51 -8.23 -8.13
CA ALA A 117 -3.52 -8.23 -9.18
C ALA A 117 -2.90 -7.90 -10.56
N HIS A 118 -2.02 -6.91 -10.65
CA HIS A 118 -1.27 -6.61 -11.87
C HIS A 118 -0.39 -7.76 -12.35
N ILE A 119 0.24 -8.50 -11.41
CA ILE A 119 1.06 -9.68 -11.75
C ILE A 119 0.17 -10.79 -12.31
N ARG A 120 -0.99 -11.06 -11.68
CA ARG A 120 -1.98 -12.06 -12.12
C ARG A 120 -2.54 -11.73 -13.50
N GLU A 121 -2.92 -10.48 -13.75
CA GLU A 121 -3.43 -10.03 -15.05
C GLU A 121 -2.44 -10.29 -16.18
N ARG A 122 -1.16 -10.12 -15.91
CA ARG A 122 -0.07 -10.42 -16.86
C ARG A 122 0.26 -11.93 -16.95
N LYS A 123 -0.52 -12.78 -16.28
CA LYS A 123 -0.30 -14.24 -16.22
C LYS A 123 1.11 -14.62 -15.72
N GLN A 124 1.64 -13.81 -14.81
CA GLN A 124 2.94 -14.03 -14.19
C GLN A 124 2.77 -14.63 -12.80
N THR A 125 3.73 -15.43 -12.36
CA THR A 125 3.79 -16.01 -11.01
C THR A 125 4.87 -15.37 -10.15
N ARG A 126 5.64 -14.44 -10.73
CA ARG A 126 6.70 -13.68 -10.07
C ARG A 126 6.93 -12.34 -10.74
N TRP A 127 7.34 -11.38 -9.95
CA TRP A 127 7.71 -10.06 -10.41
C TRP A 127 8.82 -9.49 -9.52
N THR A 128 9.70 -8.71 -10.11
CA THR A 128 10.68 -7.89 -9.40
C THR A 128 10.78 -6.56 -10.12
N GLY A 129 10.66 -5.48 -9.38
CA GLY A 129 10.67 -4.15 -9.97
C GLY A 129 11.02 -3.05 -8.98
N ARG A 130 10.93 -1.82 -9.46
CA ARG A 130 11.06 -0.62 -8.66
C ARG A 130 9.68 -0.04 -8.44
N VAL A 131 9.40 0.33 -7.21
CA VAL A 131 8.14 0.92 -6.75
C VAL A 131 8.46 2.25 -6.09
N ALA A 132 7.62 3.25 -6.26
CA ALA A 132 7.68 4.44 -5.42
C ALA A 132 7.00 4.11 -4.08
N ALA A 133 7.80 3.84 -3.05
CA ALA A 133 7.30 3.55 -1.71
C ALA A 133 7.23 4.84 -0.89
N ILE A 134 6.06 5.11 -0.32
CA ILE A 134 5.82 6.26 0.56
C ILE A 134 5.98 5.79 2.01
N ASP A 135 6.94 6.36 2.71
CA ASP A 135 7.15 6.06 4.13
C ASP A 135 6.05 6.71 4.98
N PRO A 136 5.28 5.95 5.78
CA PRO A 136 4.14 6.48 6.52
C PRO A 136 4.51 7.45 7.64
N SER A 137 5.76 7.47 8.09
CA SER A 137 6.23 8.36 9.16
C SER A 137 6.75 9.69 8.65
N THR A 138 7.41 9.70 7.51
CA THR A 138 8.00 10.90 6.87
C THR A 138 7.16 11.45 5.73
N LEU A 139 6.28 10.62 5.16
CA LEU A 139 5.49 10.82 3.94
C LEU A 139 6.35 11.02 2.68
N VAL A 140 7.63 10.78 2.76
CA VAL A 140 8.56 10.91 1.63
C VAL A 140 8.43 9.68 0.73
N ALA A 141 8.24 9.91 -0.56
CA ALA A 141 8.30 8.86 -1.57
C ALA A 141 9.75 8.59 -1.97
N ALA A 142 10.14 7.33 -1.99
CA ALA A 142 11.47 6.90 -2.44
C ALA A 142 11.37 5.66 -3.32
N THR A 143 12.29 5.52 -4.28
CA THR A 143 12.37 4.31 -5.09
C THR A 143 12.83 3.14 -4.23
N SER A 144 12.00 2.10 -4.14
CA SER A 144 12.30 0.83 -3.49
C SER A 144 12.33 -0.30 -4.51
N LYS A 145 13.30 -1.21 -4.40
CA LYS A 145 13.29 -2.47 -5.15
C LYS A 145 12.44 -3.47 -4.37
N GLN A 146 11.41 -3.97 -5.01
CA GLN A 146 10.47 -4.91 -4.41
C GLN A 146 10.39 -6.17 -5.27
N SER A 147 9.98 -7.27 -4.67
CA SER A 147 9.67 -8.50 -5.37
C SER A 147 8.38 -9.12 -4.86
N CYS A 148 7.72 -9.85 -5.73
CA CYS A 148 6.53 -10.60 -5.41
C CYS A 148 6.53 -11.91 -6.18
N ARG A 149 6.20 -13.02 -5.52
CA ARG A 149 6.10 -14.33 -6.15
C ARG A 149 5.00 -15.17 -5.53
N GLN A 150 4.37 -15.97 -6.35
CA GLN A 150 3.42 -16.99 -5.91
C GLN A 150 4.16 -18.07 -5.09
N ARG A 151 3.54 -18.56 -4.03
CA ARG A 151 4.09 -19.63 -3.19
C ARG A 151 3.67 -21.00 -3.73
N GLY A 152 4.62 -21.68 -4.35
CA GLY A 152 4.34 -22.98 -4.98
C GLY A 152 3.34 -22.87 -6.13
N ASN A 153 2.36 -23.77 -6.17
CA ASN A 153 1.30 -23.78 -7.17
C ASN A 153 -0.03 -23.15 -6.68
N ASP A 154 -0.02 -22.56 -5.48
CA ASP A 154 -1.22 -21.94 -4.91
C ASP A 154 -1.35 -20.50 -5.42
N SER A 155 -2.38 -20.25 -6.23
CA SER A 155 -2.65 -18.92 -6.81
C SER A 155 -3.10 -17.88 -5.78
N HIS A 156 -3.45 -18.30 -4.58
CA HIS A 156 -3.91 -17.43 -3.49
C HIS A 156 -2.79 -17.04 -2.53
N LEU A 157 -1.68 -17.79 -2.50
CA LEU A 157 -0.56 -17.54 -1.59
C LEU A 157 0.61 -16.86 -2.30
N TRP A 158 1.01 -15.71 -1.77
CA TRP A 158 2.07 -14.88 -2.32
C TRP A 158 3.11 -14.53 -1.27
N ILE A 159 4.37 -14.44 -1.70
CA ILE A 159 5.47 -13.88 -0.90
C ILE A 159 5.82 -12.53 -1.51
N TYR A 160 5.69 -11.49 -0.73
CA TYR A 160 5.99 -10.11 -1.09
C TYR A 160 7.20 -9.61 -0.28
N GLU A 161 8.15 -8.98 -0.94
CA GLU A 161 9.35 -8.44 -0.33
C GLU A 161 9.39 -6.92 -0.58
N PRO A 162 8.83 -6.10 0.34
CA PRO A 162 8.79 -4.64 0.19
C PRO A 162 10.16 -4.00 0.29
N ARG A 163 11.12 -4.67 0.96
CA ARG A 163 12.52 -4.28 1.09
C ARG A 163 13.39 -5.53 1.13
N MET A 164 14.66 -5.36 0.84
CA MET A 164 15.62 -6.46 0.99
C MET A 164 15.71 -6.86 2.47
N GLY A 165 15.44 -8.13 2.77
CA GLY A 165 15.44 -8.68 4.13
C GLY A 165 14.09 -8.69 4.84
N ASP A 166 13.09 -7.95 4.37
CA ASP A 166 11.73 -8.03 4.84
C ASP A 166 10.92 -8.94 3.91
N SER A 167 10.07 -9.79 4.46
CA SER A 167 9.14 -10.59 3.68
C SER A 167 7.75 -10.61 4.31
N GLU A 168 6.73 -10.63 3.46
CA GLU A 168 5.35 -10.74 3.83
C GLU A 168 4.74 -11.96 3.11
N GLU A 169 4.07 -12.83 3.86
CA GLU A 169 3.20 -13.85 3.29
C GLU A 169 1.79 -13.27 3.18
N ILE A 170 1.23 -13.32 1.97
CA ILE A 170 -0.07 -12.70 1.66
C ILE A 170 -0.99 -13.75 1.07
N GLU A 171 -2.15 -13.90 1.68
CA GLU A 171 -3.26 -14.72 1.18
C GLU A 171 -4.32 -13.80 0.58
N ILE A 172 -4.66 -14.04 -0.69
CA ILE A 172 -5.69 -13.30 -1.42
C ILE A 172 -6.77 -14.26 -1.92
N ASP A 173 -7.98 -13.75 -2.10
CA ASP A 173 -9.07 -14.53 -2.71
C ASP A 173 -9.14 -14.34 -4.23
N ASP A 174 -10.16 -14.95 -4.85
CA ASP A 174 -10.42 -14.86 -6.29
C ASP A 174 -10.78 -13.44 -6.75
N ALA A 175 -11.37 -12.63 -5.87
CA ALA A 175 -11.71 -11.24 -6.11
C ALA A 175 -10.50 -10.29 -5.98
N GLY A 176 -9.32 -10.80 -5.61
CA GLY A 176 -8.09 -10.04 -5.41
C GLY A 176 -8.00 -9.35 -4.04
N VAL A 177 -8.90 -9.68 -3.12
CA VAL A 177 -8.92 -9.10 -1.77
C VAL A 177 -7.97 -9.86 -0.86
N VAL A 178 -7.12 -9.14 -0.12
CA VAL A 178 -6.25 -9.76 0.89
C VAL A 178 -7.08 -10.26 2.06
N ARG A 179 -7.00 -11.55 2.34
CA ARG A 179 -7.64 -12.19 3.50
C ARG A 179 -6.76 -12.19 4.72
N ARG A 180 -5.46 -12.38 4.49
CA ARG A 180 -4.45 -12.42 5.55
C ARG A 180 -3.10 -11.97 5.02
N ARG A 181 -2.34 -11.28 5.86
CA ARG A 181 -0.94 -10.95 5.64
C ARG A 181 -0.15 -11.22 6.92
N ARG A 182 1.03 -11.77 6.79
CA ARG A 182 1.98 -11.94 7.90
C ARG A 182 3.35 -11.44 7.48
N ASP A 183 3.90 -10.50 8.22
CA ASP A 183 5.25 -10.00 7.98
C ASP A 183 6.32 -10.75 8.78
N SER A 184 7.59 -10.54 8.41
CA SER A 184 8.76 -11.14 9.08
C SER A 184 8.95 -10.70 10.54
N ARG A 185 8.28 -9.63 10.96
CA ARG A 185 8.30 -9.12 12.35
C ARG A 185 7.19 -9.74 13.21
N GLY A 186 6.42 -10.66 12.65
CA GLY A 186 5.31 -11.34 13.33
C GLY A 186 4.05 -10.49 13.46
N ILE A 187 3.91 -9.42 12.65
CA ILE A 187 2.65 -8.70 12.55
C ILE A 187 1.75 -9.47 11.59
N GLU A 188 0.59 -9.82 12.07
CA GLU A 188 -0.47 -10.46 11.31
C GLU A 188 -1.59 -9.45 11.04
N THR A 189 -2.00 -9.34 9.79
CA THR A 189 -3.11 -8.51 9.34
C THR A 189 -4.20 -9.44 8.82
N VAL A 190 -5.41 -9.33 9.34
CA VAL A 190 -6.54 -10.21 9.01
C VAL A 190 -7.73 -9.37 8.61
N LEU A 191 -8.36 -9.72 7.47
CA LEU A 191 -9.63 -9.15 7.06
C LEU A 191 -10.72 -9.61 8.04
N VAL A 192 -11.50 -8.66 8.57
CA VAL A 192 -12.60 -8.94 9.52
C VAL A 192 -13.97 -8.54 8.98
N SER A 193 -14.03 -7.67 7.96
CA SER A 193 -15.26 -7.32 7.24
C SER A 193 -14.93 -6.62 5.91
#